data_c963e8268cf8778b39c8c6e5bac74e37
#
_entry.id   c963e8268cf8778b39c8c6e5bac74e37
#
_cell.length_a   1.000
_cell.length_b   1.000
_cell.length_c   1.000
_cell.angle_alpha   90.00
_cell.angle_beta   90.00
_cell.angle_gamma   90.00
#
_symmetry.space_group_name_H-M   'P 1'
#
loop_
_entity.id
_entity.type
_entity.pdbx_description
1 polymer ?
#
loop_
_entity_poly.entity_id
_entity_poly.type
_entity_poly.pdbx_seq_one_letter_code
_entity_poly.pdbx_strand_id
1 'polypeptide(L)'
;RIPGIPLSTGSLGHAAPYAAGRAMGDLVLGKINHHWVVLSDGELDEGSNWESLLIASHRKLANFHIVIDRNRIQSLGSTEDTSALEPLADKLRAFGLRVNEVNGHDHDAISDHVILAESCGVPTALIANTIKGKGVTDIEENAVLYHYKPATQNHLHAFQCSTRDNVN
;
A
#
# COMPACT_ATOMS: atom_id res chain seq x y z
N ARG A 1 8.24 17.79 7.04
CA ARG A 1 7.66 16.46 7.38
C ARG A 1 6.16 16.62 7.58
N ILE A 2 5.40 15.67 7.08
CA ILE A 2 3.95 15.61 7.31
C ILE A 2 3.73 15.02 8.72
N PRO A 3 2.93 15.67 9.58
CA PRO A 3 2.60 15.11 10.89
C PRO A 3 1.97 13.71 10.75
N GLY A 4 2.40 12.75 11.58
CA GLY A 4 1.96 11.36 11.51
C GLY A 4 2.72 10.46 10.53
N ILE A 5 3.53 11.02 9.62
CA ILE A 5 4.35 10.25 8.68
C ILE A 5 5.84 10.34 9.10
N PRO A 6 6.33 9.41 9.91
CA PRO A 6 7.70 9.46 10.42
C PRO A 6 8.75 9.11 9.36
N LEU A 7 8.39 8.30 8.37
CA LEU A 7 9.27 7.84 7.30
C LEU A 7 8.54 7.88 5.96
N SER A 8 9.25 8.36 4.94
CA SER A 8 8.92 8.16 3.53
C SER A 8 10.24 7.92 2.81
N THR A 9 10.34 6.84 2.04
CA THR A 9 11.59 6.45 1.39
C THR A 9 11.35 5.95 -0.03
N GLY A 10 12.20 6.37 -0.98
CA GLY A 10 12.27 5.80 -2.32
C GLY A 10 13.17 4.56 -2.41
N SER A 11 13.85 4.20 -1.31
CA SER A 11 14.57 2.93 -1.21
C SER A 11 13.57 1.83 -0.89
N LEU A 12 13.15 1.10 -1.91
CA LEU A 12 12.12 0.07 -1.82
C LEU A 12 12.54 -1.04 -0.84
N GLY A 13 11.57 -1.70 -0.22
CA GLY A 13 11.81 -2.78 0.74
C GLY A 13 12.26 -2.32 2.14
N HIS A 14 12.28 -1.03 2.44
CA HIS A 14 12.73 -0.52 3.75
C HIS A 14 11.60 -0.09 4.67
N ALA A 15 10.45 0.28 4.13
CA ALA A 15 9.34 0.81 4.93
C ALA A 15 8.68 -0.26 5.81
N ALA A 16 8.46 -1.47 5.28
CA ALA A 16 7.84 -2.56 6.05
C ALA A 16 8.73 -3.06 7.19
N PRO A 17 10.05 -3.35 7.00
CA PRO A 17 10.94 -3.69 8.11
C PRO A 17 11.03 -2.61 9.18
N TYR A 18 11.04 -1.33 8.77
CA TYR A 18 11.03 -0.21 9.72
C TYR A 18 9.74 -0.19 10.56
N ALA A 19 8.58 -0.34 9.93
CA ALA A 19 7.30 -0.37 10.63
C ALA A 19 7.18 -1.58 11.55
N ALA A 20 7.64 -2.76 11.13
CA ALA A 20 7.68 -3.97 11.95
C ALA A 20 8.57 -3.78 13.19
N GLY A 21 9.75 -3.17 13.01
CA GLY A 21 10.66 -2.85 14.12
C GLY A 21 10.02 -1.87 15.13
N ARG A 22 9.28 -0.87 14.64
CA ARG A 22 8.54 0.05 15.52
C ARG A 22 7.41 -0.64 16.27
N ALA A 23 6.65 -1.49 15.56
CA ALA A 23 5.56 -2.27 16.18
C ALA A 23 6.09 -3.16 17.30
N MET A 24 7.24 -3.83 17.09
CA MET A 24 7.93 -4.62 18.12
C MET A 24 8.38 -3.75 19.30
N GLY A 25 8.97 -2.59 19.03
CA GLY A 25 9.42 -1.66 20.07
C GLY A 25 8.27 -1.19 20.96
N ASP A 26 7.13 -0.88 20.38
CA ASP A 26 5.96 -0.46 21.14
C ASP A 26 5.39 -1.59 22.02
N LEU A 27 5.39 -2.85 21.54
CA LEU A 27 5.01 -3.99 22.38
C LEU A 27 5.94 -4.15 23.59
N VAL A 28 7.25 -4.01 23.38
CA VAL A 28 8.24 -4.08 24.50
C VAL A 28 8.02 -2.96 25.51
N LEU A 29 7.60 -1.78 25.04
CA LEU A 29 7.33 -0.61 25.89
C LEU A 29 5.90 -0.58 26.46
N GLY A 30 5.08 -1.59 26.19
CA GLY A 30 3.68 -1.65 26.63
C GLY A 30 2.79 -0.57 26.00
N LYS A 31 3.15 -0.10 24.79
CA LYS A 31 2.36 0.89 24.05
C LYS A 31 1.42 0.22 23.06
N ILE A 32 0.30 0.88 22.78
CA ILE A 32 -0.78 0.38 21.90
C ILE A 32 -0.86 1.13 20.54
N ASN A 33 0.27 1.75 20.09
CA ASN A 33 0.26 2.46 18.81
C ASN A 33 0.18 1.49 17.64
N HIS A 34 -0.66 1.80 16.65
CA HIS A 34 -0.71 1.08 15.38
C HIS A 34 0.29 1.66 14.37
N HIS A 35 0.92 0.78 13.61
CA HIS A 35 1.92 1.13 12.60
C HIS A 35 1.41 0.73 11.22
N TRP A 36 1.08 1.73 10.42
CA TRP A 36 0.62 1.58 9.04
C TRP A 36 1.76 1.85 8.08
N VAL A 37 1.91 1.00 7.07
CA VAL A 37 2.85 1.20 5.98
C VAL A 37 2.15 1.03 4.65
N VAL A 38 2.35 1.99 3.74
CA VAL A 38 1.86 1.93 2.37
C VAL A 38 3.00 1.49 1.48
N LEU A 39 2.79 0.42 0.74
CA LEU A 39 3.72 -0.17 -0.21
C LEU A 39 3.13 -0.11 -1.61
N SER A 40 3.96 0.08 -2.62
CA SER A 40 3.55 -0.22 -3.99
C SER A 40 3.60 -1.73 -4.25
N ASP A 41 2.85 -2.20 -5.22
CA ASP A 41 2.88 -3.61 -5.61
C ASP A 41 4.24 -4.03 -6.18
N GLY A 42 4.87 -3.20 -7.03
CA GLY A 42 6.23 -3.45 -7.52
C GLY A 42 7.29 -3.45 -6.42
N GLU A 43 7.05 -2.79 -5.28
CA GLU A 43 7.93 -2.85 -4.11
C GLU A 43 7.95 -4.24 -3.46
N LEU A 44 6.93 -5.07 -3.70
CA LEU A 44 6.89 -6.45 -3.18
C LEU A 44 7.90 -7.39 -3.86
N ASP A 45 8.56 -6.96 -4.92
CA ASP A 45 9.73 -7.69 -5.47
C ASP A 45 10.94 -7.65 -4.53
N GLU A 46 10.96 -6.72 -3.55
CA GLU A 46 12.01 -6.66 -2.54
C GLU A 46 11.79 -7.70 -1.43
N GLY A 47 12.77 -8.60 -1.27
CA GLY A 47 12.69 -9.72 -0.31
C GLY A 47 12.51 -9.29 1.14
N SER A 48 13.04 -8.13 1.53
CA SER A 48 12.95 -7.57 2.89
C SER A 48 11.51 -7.30 3.34
N ASN A 49 10.58 -7.05 2.40
CA ASN A 49 9.16 -6.97 2.71
C ASN A 49 8.66 -8.32 3.27
N TRP A 50 8.92 -9.42 2.55
CA TRP A 50 8.49 -10.76 2.95
C TRP A 50 9.15 -11.23 4.25
N GLU A 51 10.42 -10.90 4.46
CA GLU A 51 11.12 -11.16 5.72
C GLU A 51 10.46 -10.44 6.89
N SER A 52 10.03 -9.18 6.69
CA SER A 52 9.31 -8.43 7.72
C SER A 52 7.95 -9.02 8.05
N LEU A 53 7.24 -9.60 7.05
CA LEU A 53 5.97 -10.29 7.27
C LEU A 53 6.15 -11.59 8.07
N LEU A 54 7.22 -12.35 7.80
CA LEU A 54 7.56 -13.54 8.61
C LEU A 54 7.72 -13.17 10.09
N ILE A 55 8.48 -12.11 10.37
CA ILE A 55 8.70 -11.64 11.74
C ILE A 55 7.42 -11.12 12.36
N ALA A 56 6.65 -10.31 11.63
CA ALA A 56 5.39 -9.73 12.11
C ALA A 56 4.38 -10.81 12.50
N SER A 57 4.24 -11.83 11.66
CA SER A 57 3.37 -12.98 11.93
C SER A 57 3.86 -13.82 13.10
N HIS A 58 5.15 -14.20 13.11
CA HIS A 58 5.75 -15.00 14.20
C HIS A 58 5.60 -14.31 15.56
N ARG A 59 5.81 -13.00 15.61
CA ARG A 59 5.69 -12.17 16.81
C ARG A 59 4.26 -11.75 17.13
N LYS A 60 3.29 -12.10 16.26
CA LYS A 60 1.88 -11.73 16.38
C LYS A 60 1.69 -10.22 16.58
N LEU A 61 2.35 -9.43 15.71
CA LEU A 61 2.31 -7.97 15.78
C LEU A 61 0.93 -7.46 15.35
N ALA A 62 -0.04 -7.52 16.26
CA ALA A 62 -1.42 -7.06 16.03
C ALA A 62 -1.51 -5.56 15.72
N ASN A 63 -0.45 -4.83 15.93
CA ASN A 63 -0.31 -3.40 15.69
C ASN A 63 0.49 -3.07 14.43
N PHE A 64 0.73 -4.05 13.54
CA PHE A 64 1.43 -3.88 12.27
C PHE A 64 0.48 -4.12 11.10
N HIS A 65 0.36 -3.13 10.22
CA HIS A 65 -0.60 -3.12 9.12
C HIS A 65 0.07 -2.65 7.83
N ILE A 66 -0.13 -3.37 6.74
CA ILE A 66 0.32 -2.97 5.41
C ILE A 66 -0.88 -2.63 4.51
N VAL A 67 -0.70 -1.61 3.69
CA VAL A 67 -1.61 -1.25 2.59
C VAL A 67 -0.82 -1.35 1.31
N ILE A 68 -1.27 -2.13 0.36
CA ILE A 68 -0.62 -2.34 -0.93
C ILE A 68 -1.41 -1.59 -1.98
N ASP A 69 -0.80 -0.57 -2.59
CA ASP A 69 -1.32 0.08 -3.79
C ASP A 69 -1.14 -0.88 -4.98
N ARG A 70 -2.18 -1.66 -5.26
CA ARG A 70 -2.20 -2.67 -6.32
C ARG A 70 -2.68 -2.06 -7.62
N ASN A 71 -1.82 -1.25 -8.25
CA ASN A 71 -2.08 -0.63 -9.55
C ASN A 71 -1.55 -1.44 -10.75
N ARG A 72 -0.82 -2.53 -10.51
CA ARG A 72 -0.29 -3.48 -11.48
C ARG A 72 0.80 -2.92 -12.41
N ILE A 73 1.35 -1.74 -12.09
CA ILE A 73 2.37 -1.06 -12.89
C ILE A 73 3.63 -0.83 -12.05
N GLN A 74 4.76 -1.24 -12.59
CA GLN A 74 6.08 -0.91 -12.06
C GLN A 74 6.97 -0.29 -13.15
N SER A 75 8.22 0.01 -12.79
CA SER A 75 9.15 0.75 -13.68
C SER A 75 9.36 0.13 -15.06
N LEU A 76 9.28 -1.18 -15.19
CA LEU A 76 9.54 -1.90 -16.44
C LEU A 76 8.26 -2.25 -17.21
N GLY A 77 7.09 -2.01 -16.63
CA GLY A 77 5.81 -2.36 -17.23
C GLY A 77 4.81 -2.94 -16.23
N SER A 78 4.09 -3.98 -16.63
CA SER A 78 3.21 -4.72 -15.73
C SER A 78 4.00 -5.46 -14.65
N THR A 79 3.47 -5.49 -13.42
CA THR A 79 4.08 -6.28 -12.35
C THR A 79 4.10 -7.76 -12.70
N GLU A 80 3.05 -8.29 -13.32
CA GLU A 80 2.94 -9.71 -13.64
C GLU A 80 3.89 -10.15 -14.74
N ASP A 81 4.25 -9.25 -15.68
CA ASP A 81 5.22 -9.54 -16.74
C ASP A 81 6.67 -9.44 -16.23
N THR A 82 6.89 -8.68 -15.16
CA THR A 82 8.23 -8.47 -14.59
C THR A 82 8.55 -9.53 -13.54
N SER A 83 7.69 -9.68 -12.53
CA SER A 83 7.79 -10.67 -11.45
C SER A 83 6.39 -10.94 -10.90
N ALA A 84 5.81 -12.08 -11.25
CA ALA A 84 4.42 -12.38 -10.95
C ALA A 84 4.11 -12.39 -9.45
N LEU A 85 3.25 -11.50 -9.03
CA LEU A 85 2.81 -11.38 -7.63
C LEU A 85 1.61 -12.29 -7.32
N GLU A 86 0.79 -12.62 -8.33
CA GLU A 86 -0.41 -13.43 -8.08
C GLU A 86 -0.07 -14.90 -7.74
N PRO A 87 -0.87 -15.57 -6.93
CA PRO A 87 -2.01 -15.06 -6.15
C PRO A 87 -1.55 -14.30 -4.89
N LEU A 88 -1.56 -12.97 -4.95
CA LEU A 88 -1.00 -12.11 -3.90
C LEU A 88 -1.69 -12.28 -2.55
N ALA A 89 -3.02 -12.29 -2.55
CA ALA A 89 -3.78 -12.44 -1.30
C ALA A 89 -3.48 -13.76 -0.58
N ASP A 90 -3.35 -14.85 -1.33
CA ASP A 90 -3.06 -16.17 -0.75
C ASP A 90 -1.62 -16.25 -0.23
N LYS A 91 -0.67 -15.64 -0.92
CA LYS A 91 0.70 -15.50 -0.43
C LYS A 91 0.72 -14.78 0.93
N LEU A 92 0.05 -13.63 1.04
CA LEU A 92 -0.01 -12.85 2.28
C LEU A 92 -0.74 -13.61 3.40
N ARG A 93 -1.82 -14.34 3.09
CA ARG A 93 -2.51 -15.22 4.05
C ARG A 93 -1.60 -16.36 4.53
N ALA A 94 -0.81 -16.95 3.63
CA ALA A 94 0.17 -17.99 3.98
C ALA A 94 1.27 -17.47 4.92
N PHE A 95 1.61 -16.19 4.85
CA PHE A 95 2.48 -15.51 5.81
C PHE A 95 1.78 -15.21 7.16
N GLY A 96 0.49 -15.52 7.31
CA GLY A 96 -0.24 -15.37 8.56
C GLY A 96 -0.91 -14.02 8.78
N LEU A 97 -1.07 -13.21 7.73
CA LEU A 97 -1.78 -11.93 7.79
C LEU A 97 -3.28 -12.14 7.56
N ARG A 98 -4.10 -11.32 8.20
CA ARG A 98 -5.49 -11.13 7.77
C ARG A 98 -5.53 -10.20 6.57
N VAL A 99 -6.06 -10.69 5.46
CA VAL A 99 -6.03 -9.99 4.16
C VAL A 99 -7.43 -9.60 3.72
N ASN A 100 -7.60 -8.34 3.37
CA ASN A 100 -8.77 -7.82 2.65
C ASN A 100 -8.33 -7.26 1.29
N GLU A 101 -9.22 -7.43 0.31
CA GLU A 101 -9.07 -6.84 -1.03
C GLU A 101 -10.24 -5.90 -1.27
N VAL A 102 -9.95 -4.68 -1.71
CA VAL A 102 -10.97 -3.66 -1.96
C VAL A 102 -10.69 -2.91 -3.26
N ASN A 103 -11.69 -2.21 -3.76
CA ASN A 103 -11.47 -1.13 -4.71
C ASN A 103 -10.73 0.01 -3.99
N GLY A 104 -9.48 0.30 -4.36
CA GLY A 104 -8.65 1.31 -3.72
C GLY A 104 -9.10 2.76 -3.97
N HIS A 105 -10.16 2.97 -4.75
CA HIS A 105 -10.83 4.25 -4.93
C HIS A 105 -12.12 4.38 -4.10
N ASP A 106 -12.46 3.36 -3.33
CA ASP A 106 -13.58 3.35 -2.39
C ASP A 106 -13.06 3.70 -0.98
N HIS A 107 -13.29 4.95 -0.57
CA HIS A 107 -12.80 5.47 0.71
C HIS A 107 -13.50 4.82 1.90
N ASP A 108 -14.77 4.44 1.76
CA ASP A 108 -15.53 3.79 2.84
C ASP A 108 -14.99 2.37 3.07
N ALA A 109 -14.72 1.60 2.01
CA ALA A 109 -14.13 0.28 2.11
C ALA A 109 -12.72 0.30 2.73
N ILE A 110 -11.90 1.33 2.45
CA ILE A 110 -10.60 1.52 3.08
C ILE A 110 -10.77 1.85 4.56
N SER A 111 -11.69 2.76 4.90
CA SER A 111 -11.98 3.14 6.30
C SER A 111 -12.46 1.96 7.13
N ASP A 112 -13.37 1.16 6.59
CA ASP A 112 -13.88 -0.06 7.25
C ASP A 112 -12.74 -1.05 7.54
N HIS A 113 -11.78 -1.20 6.60
CA HIS A 113 -10.61 -2.04 6.84
C HIS A 113 -9.75 -1.49 7.98
N VAL A 114 -9.53 -0.18 8.07
CA VAL A 114 -8.73 0.43 9.15
C VAL A 114 -9.35 0.12 10.50
N ILE A 115 -10.66 0.33 10.65
CA ILE A 115 -11.39 0.04 11.90
C ILE A 115 -11.29 -1.44 12.27
N LEU A 116 -11.46 -2.33 11.31
CA LEU A 116 -11.35 -3.78 11.51
C LEU A 116 -9.94 -4.20 11.90
N ALA A 117 -8.91 -3.63 11.26
CA ALA A 117 -7.51 -3.98 11.47
C ALA A 117 -7.06 -3.68 12.91
N GLU A 118 -7.45 -2.53 13.46
CA GLU A 118 -7.07 -2.12 14.81
C GLU A 118 -7.62 -3.03 15.92
N SER A 119 -8.65 -3.82 15.62
CA SER A 119 -9.30 -4.75 16.58
C SER A 119 -9.02 -6.23 16.31
N CYS A 120 -8.31 -6.57 15.23
CA CYS A 120 -8.31 -7.95 14.74
C CYS A 120 -7.31 -8.90 15.43
N GLY A 121 -6.39 -8.38 16.24
CA GLY A 121 -5.47 -9.19 17.07
C GLY A 121 -4.33 -9.89 16.31
N VAL A 122 -4.21 -9.68 15.01
CA VAL A 122 -3.13 -10.20 14.15
C VAL A 122 -2.67 -9.13 13.15
N PRO A 123 -1.48 -9.24 12.56
CA PRO A 123 -1.07 -8.30 11.51
C PRO A 123 -2.02 -8.37 10.32
N THR A 124 -2.27 -7.24 9.66
CA THR A 124 -3.22 -7.15 8.55
C THR A 124 -2.59 -6.65 7.26
N ALA A 125 -3.19 -7.02 6.14
CA ALA A 125 -2.88 -6.48 4.82
C ALA A 125 -4.17 -6.04 4.12
N LEU A 126 -4.14 -4.83 3.57
CA LEU A 126 -5.13 -4.33 2.63
C LEU A 126 -4.53 -4.32 1.23
N ILE A 127 -5.12 -5.05 0.31
CA ILE A 127 -4.82 -4.95 -1.13
C ILE A 127 -5.83 -3.96 -1.72
N ALA A 128 -5.37 -2.75 -1.99
CA ALA A 128 -6.17 -1.69 -2.59
C ALA A 128 -5.97 -1.73 -4.11
N ASN A 129 -6.92 -2.31 -4.83
CA ASN A 129 -6.89 -2.36 -6.29
C ASN A 129 -7.17 -0.96 -6.85
N THR A 130 -6.16 -0.34 -7.46
CA THR A 130 -6.21 1.03 -7.95
C THR A 130 -5.95 1.11 -9.45
N ILE A 131 -6.26 2.27 -10.02
CA ILE A 131 -5.87 2.66 -11.37
C ILE A 131 -4.83 3.78 -11.23
N LYS A 132 -3.62 3.55 -11.73
CA LYS A 132 -2.57 4.58 -11.71
C LYS A 132 -3.02 5.81 -12.51
N GLY A 133 -2.98 6.97 -11.87
CA GLY A 133 -3.38 8.24 -12.50
C GLY A 133 -4.90 8.47 -12.55
N LYS A 134 -5.68 7.75 -11.76
CA LYS A 134 -7.15 7.84 -11.70
C LYS A 134 -7.64 9.28 -11.71
N GLY A 135 -8.57 9.57 -12.64
CA GLY A 135 -9.15 10.90 -12.85
C GLY A 135 -8.43 11.75 -13.91
N VAL A 136 -7.31 11.26 -14.48
CA VAL A 136 -6.60 11.93 -15.59
C VAL A 136 -6.40 10.92 -16.72
N THR A 137 -7.28 10.94 -17.71
CA THR A 137 -7.35 9.94 -18.80
C THR A 137 -6.00 9.69 -19.48
N ASP A 138 -5.26 10.74 -19.81
CA ASP A 138 -3.93 10.61 -20.44
C ASP A 138 -2.94 9.83 -19.57
N ILE A 139 -3.00 9.99 -18.24
CA ILE A 139 -2.14 9.23 -17.32
C ILE A 139 -2.64 7.79 -17.17
N GLU A 140 -3.95 7.58 -17.09
CA GLU A 140 -4.53 6.23 -17.00
C GLU A 140 -4.16 5.39 -18.22
N GLU A 141 -4.26 5.96 -19.43
CA GLU A 141 -3.94 5.27 -20.70
C GLU A 141 -2.44 5.06 -20.90
N ASN A 142 -1.59 5.88 -20.31
CA ASN A 142 -0.15 5.85 -20.46
C ASN A 142 0.59 5.61 -19.13
N ALA A 143 0.03 4.80 -18.24
CA ALA A 143 0.47 4.64 -16.85
C ALA A 143 1.96 4.29 -16.70
N VAL A 144 2.51 3.44 -17.58
CA VAL A 144 3.95 3.08 -17.59
C VAL A 144 4.83 4.29 -17.89
N LEU A 145 4.45 5.12 -18.88
CA LEU A 145 5.18 6.34 -19.22
C LEU A 145 5.22 7.30 -18.02
N TYR A 146 4.10 7.47 -17.33
CA TYR A 146 3.98 8.36 -16.19
C TYR A 146 4.52 7.78 -14.87
N HIS A 147 5.16 6.63 -14.92
CA HIS A 147 5.99 6.18 -13.80
C HIS A 147 7.22 7.08 -13.63
N TYR A 148 7.76 7.60 -14.72
CA TYR A 148 8.95 8.47 -14.74
C TYR A 148 8.67 9.91 -15.14
N LYS A 149 7.64 10.14 -15.95
CA LYS A 149 7.31 11.46 -16.47
C LYS A 149 6.46 12.22 -15.45
N PRO A 150 6.85 13.44 -15.07
CA PRO A 150 6.05 14.25 -14.16
C PRO A 150 4.73 14.70 -14.82
N ALA A 151 3.68 14.85 -13.99
CA ALA A 151 2.46 15.49 -14.42
C ALA A 151 2.71 16.96 -14.83
N THR A 152 1.93 17.46 -15.80
CA THR A 152 2.01 18.83 -16.34
C THR A 152 0.85 19.68 -15.81
N GLN A 153 0.89 21.00 -16.08
CA GLN A 153 -0.23 21.89 -15.75
C GLN A 153 -1.53 21.50 -16.49
N ASN A 154 -1.41 20.94 -17.70
CA ASN A 154 -2.57 20.45 -18.44
C ASN A 154 -3.25 19.27 -17.73
N HIS A 155 -2.48 18.37 -17.12
CA HIS A 155 -3.02 17.26 -16.33
C HIS A 155 -3.71 17.76 -15.07
N LEU A 156 -3.14 18.77 -14.39
CA LEU A 156 -3.78 19.41 -13.24
C LEU A 156 -5.12 20.02 -13.62
N HIS A 157 -5.18 20.73 -14.75
CA HIS A 157 -6.42 21.34 -15.25
C HIS A 157 -7.46 20.27 -15.60
N ALA A 158 -7.06 19.20 -16.29
CA ALA A 158 -7.95 18.08 -16.62
C ALA A 158 -8.54 17.43 -15.36
N PHE A 159 -7.72 17.18 -14.34
CA PHE A 159 -8.15 16.65 -13.04
C PHE A 159 -9.15 17.59 -12.35
N GLN A 160 -8.88 18.90 -12.32
CA GLN A 160 -9.79 19.88 -11.73
C GLN A 160 -11.15 19.96 -12.43
N CYS A 161 -11.18 19.76 -13.76
CA CYS A 161 -12.44 19.69 -14.50
C CYS A 161 -13.22 18.41 -14.15
N SER A 162 -12.56 17.26 -14.17
CA SER A 162 -13.21 15.96 -13.88
C SER A 162 -13.78 15.87 -12.46
N THR A 163 -13.13 16.52 -11.48
CA THR A 163 -13.63 16.55 -10.09
C THR A 163 -14.81 17.48 -9.88
N ARG A 164 -14.95 18.55 -10.70
CA ARG A 164 -16.10 19.47 -10.62
C ARG A 164 -17.38 18.85 -11.16
N ASP A 165 -17.28 18.00 -12.19
CA ASP A 165 -18.43 17.34 -12.81
C ASP A 165 -19.02 16.22 -11.94
N ASN A 166 -18.26 15.73 -10.94
CA ASN A 166 -18.70 14.68 -10.00
C ASN A 166 -19.32 15.22 -8.69
N VAL A 167 -19.42 16.56 -8.53
CA VAL A 167 -19.96 17.23 -7.31
C VAL A 167 -21.35 17.82 -7.55
N ASN A 168 -21.93 17.67 -8.75
CA ASN A 168 -23.31 18.01 -9.08
C ASN A 168 -24.15 16.70 -9.22
#